data_5e0bf73082c8c50c1b4e85030c4738e2
#
_entry.id   5e0bf73082c8c50c1b4e85030c4738e2
#
_cell.length_a   1.000
_cell.length_b   1.000
_cell.length_c   1.000
_cell.angle_alpha   90.00
_cell.angle_beta   90.00
_cell.angle_gamma   90.00
#
_symmetry.space_group_name_H-M   'P 1'
#
loop_
_entity.id
_entity.type
_entity.pdbx_description
1 polymer ?
#
loop_
_entity_poly.entity_id
_entity_poly.type
_entity_poly.pdbx_seq_one_letter_code
_entity_poly.pdbx_strand_id
1 'polypeptide(L)'
;VLRIPGVFTDNESGLLGLALHPNFNENKLFYIYYTTIIGGEVTNQVVRYRLTDNIELTDRKIILDGIPAGSQHDGGRIAFGQDGYLYIATGDSDNPSLAQDLTSLAGKILRITDDGEIPSDNPYVSNAYVNTNNIKQEIYSYGHRNPQGLAWDSQGNLWSTEHGPIAHDKINKIVKGGNYGWGLEGSSEFIEPYLSSGIETW
;
A
#
# COMPACT_ATOMS: atom_id res chain seq x y z
N VAL A 1 -7.77 10.63 -23.46
CA VAL A 1 -6.97 10.85 -22.24
C VAL A 1 -7.91 11.21 -21.12
N LEU A 2 -7.82 10.50 -20.01
CA LEU A 2 -8.59 10.75 -18.80
C LEU A 2 -7.83 11.75 -17.90
N ARG A 3 -8.54 12.71 -17.32
CA ARG A 3 -7.99 13.63 -16.33
C ARG A 3 -8.52 13.23 -14.95
N ILE A 4 -7.63 13.01 -14.00
CA ILE A 4 -7.97 12.74 -12.59
C ILE A 4 -7.94 14.08 -11.84
N PRO A 5 -9.07 14.55 -11.28
CA PRO A 5 -9.11 15.80 -10.54
C PRO A 5 -8.50 15.63 -9.13
N GLY A 6 -7.92 16.72 -8.61
CA GLY A 6 -7.43 16.78 -7.21
C GLY A 6 -6.10 16.08 -6.95
N VAL A 7 -5.36 15.72 -8.00
CA VAL A 7 -4.00 15.20 -7.84
C VAL A 7 -3.08 16.36 -7.45
N PHE A 8 -2.39 16.19 -6.31
CA PHE A 8 -1.28 17.05 -5.89
C PHE A 8 0.04 16.41 -6.34
N THR A 9 0.99 17.21 -6.81
CA THR A 9 2.27 16.74 -7.32
C THR A 9 3.41 17.51 -6.68
N ASP A 10 4.34 16.78 -6.06
CA ASP A 10 5.60 17.29 -5.54
C ASP A 10 6.61 16.13 -5.47
N ASN A 11 7.79 16.27 -6.08
CA ASN A 11 8.82 15.23 -6.14
C ASN A 11 8.25 13.86 -6.60
N GLU A 12 8.22 12.87 -5.68
CA GLU A 12 7.70 11.53 -5.95
C GLU A 12 6.17 11.44 -5.83
N SER A 13 5.51 12.47 -5.27
CA SER A 13 4.07 12.51 -5.10
C SER A 13 3.34 12.75 -6.41
N GLY A 14 2.11 12.28 -6.54
CA GLY A 14 1.30 12.49 -7.73
C GLY A 14 0.33 11.37 -8.02
N LEU A 15 0.13 11.09 -9.32
CA LEU A 15 -0.64 9.94 -9.78
C LEU A 15 0.30 8.72 -9.86
N LEU A 16 0.17 7.76 -8.97
CA LEU A 16 1.18 6.72 -8.73
C LEU A 16 0.72 5.35 -9.20
N GLY A 17 -0.37 4.82 -8.66
CA GLY A 17 -0.79 3.45 -8.93
C GLY A 17 -2.08 3.32 -9.73
N LEU A 18 -2.16 2.26 -10.52
CA LEU A 18 -3.36 1.87 -11.27
C LEU A 18 -3.57 0.36 -11.15
N ALA A 19 -4.79 -0.06 -10.83
CA ALA A 19 -5.22 -1.45 -10.91
C ALA A 19 -6.59 -1.56 -11.57
N LEU A 20 -6.77 -2.51 -12.45
CA LEU A 20 -8.10 -2.87 -12.96
C LEU A 20 -8.73 -3.87 -12.01
N HIS A 21 -10.05 -3.77 -11.82
CA HIS A 21 -10.80 -4.80 -11.11
C HIS A 21 -10.66 -6.16 -11.81
N PRO A 22 -10.59 -7.30 -11.13
CA PRO A 22 -10.50 -8.63 -11.76
C PRO A 22 -11.58 -8.88 -12.83
N ASN A 23 -12.79 -8.37 -12.61
CA ASN A 23 -13.91 -8.44 -13.56
C ASN A 23 -14.08 -7.15 -14.37
N PHE A 24 -13.00 -6.45 -14.71
CA PHE A 24 -13.04 -5.16 -15.42
C PHE A 24 -13.83 -5.23 -16.74
N ASN A 25 -13.75 -6.33 -17.46
CA ASN A 25 -14.50 -6.50 -18.71
C ASN A 25 -16.02 -6.39 -18.53
N GLU A 26 -16.53 -6.71 -17.34
CA GLU A 26 -17.95 -6.68 -17.01
C GLU A 26 -18.34 -5.38 -16.30
N ASN A 27 -17.58 -5.00 -15.25
CA ASN A 27 -17.97 -3.92 -14.35
C ASN A 27 -17.29 -2.58 -14.66
N LYS A 28 -16.23 -2.57 -15.49
CA LYS A 28 -15.46 -1.37 -15.88
C LYS A 28 -14.87 -0.60 -14.69
N LEU A 29 -14.70 -1.25 -13.52
CA LEU A 29 -14.13 -0.63 -12.34
C LEU A 29 -12.60 -0.66 -12.41
N PHE A 30 -11.98 0.45 -12.01
CA PHE A 30 -10.54 0.54 -11.83
C PHE A 30 -10.22 1.44 -10.63
N TYR A 31 -9.02 1.27 -10.11
CA TYR A 31 -8.54 1.89 -8.89
C TYR A 31 -7.28 2.68 -9.21
N ILE A 32 -7.16 3.84 -8.60
CA ILE A 32 -5.97 4.67 -8.69
C ILE A 32 -5.51 5.06 -7.29
N TYR A 33 -4.19 5.02 -7.11
CA TYR A 33 -3.52 5.57 -5.94
C TYR A 33 -2.90 6.91 -6.34
N TYR A 34 -3.16 7.95 -5.59
CA TYR A 34 -2.60 9.27 -5.85
C TYR A 34 -2.53 10.14 -4.62
N THR A 35 -1.62 11.14 -4.68
CA THR A 35 -1.47 12.16 -3.65
C THR A 35 -2.48 13.29 -3.88
N THR A 36 -3.05 13.80 -2.80
CA THR A 36 -4.06 14.87 -2.80
C THR A 36 -3.92 15.74 -1.55
N ILE A 37 -4.73 16.79 -1.44
CA ILE A 37 -4.83 17.63 -0.24
C ILE A 37 -6.23 17.45 0.36
N ILE A 38 -6.29 17.02 1.62
CA ILE A 38 -7.54 16.88 2.40
C ILE A 38 -7.40 17.71 3.68
N GLY A 39 -8.30 18.67 3.89
CA GLY A 39 -8.26 19.53 5.09
C GLY A 39 -7.02 20.42 5.23
N GLY A 40 -6.26 20.62 4.14
CA GLY A 40 -4.99 21.36 4.14
C GLY A 40 -3.74 20.48 4.30
N GLU A 41 -3.91 19.18 4.58
CA GLU A 41 -2.84 18.21 4.72
C GLU A 41 -2.62 17.42 3.43
N VAL A 42 -1.34 17.21 3.05
CA VAL A 42 -0.98 16.33 1.93
C VAL A 42 -1.14 14.88 2.37
N THR A 43 -1.87 14.10 1.59
CA THR A 43 -2.16 12.69 1.92
C THR A 43 -2.30 11.86 0.65
N ASN A 44 -2.05 10.57 0.76
CA ASN A 44 -2.32 9.61 -0.30
C ASN A 44 -3.69 8.96 -0.11
N GLN A 45 -4.34 8.62 -1.22
CA GLN A 45 -5.62 7.91 -1.20
C GLN A 45 -5.74 6.92 -2.35
N VAL A 46 -6.61 5.93 -2.17
CA VAL A 46 -7.06 5.02 -3.23
C VAL A 46 -8.49 5.36 -3.59
N VAL A 47 -8.73 5.60 -4.87
CA VAL A 47 -10.06 5.96 -5.38
C VAL A 47 -10.44 5.00 -6.51
N ARG A 48 -11.66 4.48 -6.43
CA ARG A 48 -12.28 3.69 -7.50
C ARG A 48 -13.09 4.58 -8.42
N TYR A 49 -13.02 4.29 -9.70
CA TYR A 49 -13.86 4.85 -10.74
C TYR A 49 -14.46 3.73 -11.59
N ARG A 50 -15.53 4.09 -12.30
CA ARG A 50 -16.06 3.30 -13.41
C ARG A 50 -15.78 4.02 -14.72
N LEU A 51 -15.27 3.28 -15.70
CA LEU A 51 -15.06 3.76 -17.05
C LEU A 51 -16.32 3.51 -17.89
N THR A 52 -16.84 4.55 -18.54
CA THR A 52 -17.95 4.40 -19.51
C THR A 52 -17.41 4.06 -20.91
N ASP A 53 -18.30 3.60 -21.79
CA ASP A 53 -17.94 3.33 -23.20
C ASP A 53 -17.48 4.60 -23.96
N ASN A 54 -17.91 5.78 -23.50
CA ASN A 54 -17.46 7.08 -24.05
C ASN A 54 -16.14 7.59 -23.45
N ILE A 55 -15.45 6.73 -22.68
CA ILE A 55 -14.18 7.08 -22.00
C ILE A 55 -14.37 8.23 -20.98
N GLU A 56 -15.45 8.21 -20.24
CA GLU A 56 -15.73 9.12 -19.14
C GLU A 56 -15.59 8.43 -17.79
N LEU A 57 -15.21 9.19 -16.76
CA LEU A 57 -15.11 8.71 -15.38
C LEU A 57 -16.44 8.94 -14.66
N THR A 58 -16.98 7.89 -14.09
CA THR A 58 -18.18 7.93 -13.26
C THR A 58 -17.97 7.16 -11.96
N ASP A 59 -18.95 7.18 -11.08
CA ASP A 59 -19.01 6.33 -9.87
C ASP A 59 -17.74 6.44 -8.99
N ARG A 60 -17.26 7.71 -8.80
CA ARG A 60 -16.11 7.99 -7.95
C ARG A 60 -16.40 7.58 -6.51
N LYS A 61 -15.60 6.68 -5.96
CA LYS A 61 -15.65 6.25 -4.55
C LYS A 61 -14.25 6.27 -3.96
N ILE A 62 -14.06 6.94 -2.83
CA ILE A 62 -12.85 6.80 -2.02
C ILE A 62 -12.91 5.42 -1.36
N ILE A 63 -11.89 4.60 -1.60
CA ILE A 63 -11.78 3.24 -1.07
C ILE A 63 -10.93 3.23 0.20
N LEU A 64 -9.87 4.04 0.21
CA LEU A 64 -9.01 4.24 1.36
C LEU A 64 -8.42 5.64 1.30
N ASP A 65 -8.39 6.35 2.42
CA ASP A 65 -7.75 7.66 2.58
C ASP A 65 -6.91 7.71 3.86
N GLY A 66 -6.33 8.90 4.15
CA GLY A 66 -5.54 9.09 5.34
C GLY A 66 -4.22 8.32 5.36
N ILE A 67 -3.72 7.91 4.20
CA ILE A 67 -2.37 7.36 4.07
C ILE A 67 -1.40 8.55 4.13
N PRO A 68 -0.46 8.60 5.08
CA PRO A 68 0.53 9.67 5.12
C PRO A 68 1.26 9.82 3.79
N ALA A 69 1.52 11.07 3.39
CA ALA A 69 2.28 11.40 2.19
C ALA A 69 3.47 12.27 2.56
N GLY A 70 4.58 12.08 1.86
CA GLY A 70 5.80 12.88 1.98
C GLY A 70 6.19 13.51 0.66
N SER A 71 7.34 14.14 0.61
CA SER A 71 7.96 14.53 -0.67
C SER A 71 8.60 13.34 -1.37
N GLN A 72 8.89 12.27 -0.63
CA GLN A 72 9.46 11.01 -1.10
C GLN A 72 8.80 9.83 -0.37
N HIS A 73 9.04 8.63 -0.88
CA HIS A 73 8.58 7.37 -0.32
C HIS A 73 7.05 7.28 -0.16
N ASP A 74 6.33 7.67 -1.20
CA ASP A 74 4.86 7.55 -1.20
C ASP A 74 4.36 6.13 -1.53
N GLY A 75 5.24 5.25 -2.02
CA GLY A 75 4.86 3.91 -2.45
C GLY A 75 3.97 3.96 -3.69
N GLY A 76 2.72 3.53 -3.54
CA GLY A 76 1.67 3.73 -4.55
C GLY A 76 1.37 2.52 -5.42
N ARG A 77 2.13 1.43 -5.34
CA ARG A 77 1.78 0.22 -6.08
C ARG A 77 0.49 -0.39 -5.52
N ILE A 78 -0.48 -0.61 -6.39
CA ILE A 78 -1.72 -1.32 -6.07
C ILE A 78 -1.95 -2.47 -7.04
N ALA A 79 -2.45 -3.60 -6.54
CA ALA A 79 -2.76 -4.76 -7.37
C ALA A 79 -3.77 -5.67 -6.67
N PHE A 80 -4.62 -6.34 -7.45
CA PHE A 80 -5.49 -7.39 -6.93
C PHE A 80 -4.73 -8.70 -6.79
N GLY A 81 -4.85 -9.33 -5.62
CA GLY A 81 -4.35 -10.67 -5.38
C GLY A 81 -5.24 -11.74 -6.00
N GLN A 82 -4.74 -12.97 -6.05
CA GLN A 82 -5.51 -14.14 -6.52
C GLN A 82 -6.71 -14.45 -5.59
N ASP A 83 -6.69 -13.92 -4.38
CA ASP A 83 -7.77 -13.99 -3.39
C ASP A 83 -8.88 -12.95 -3.62
N GLY A 84 -8.73 -12.09 -4.64
CA GLY A 84 -9.69 -11.06 -5.02
C GLY A 84 -9.64 -9.78 -4.19
N TYR A 85 -8.71 -9.66 -3.23
CA TYR A 85 -8.53 -8.45 -2.44
C TYR A 85 -7.54 -7.49 -3.09
N LEU A 86 -7.69 -6.19 -2.81
CA LEU A 86 -6.78 -5.15 -3.26
C LEU A 86 -5.64 -4.99 -2.25
N TYR A 87 -4.40 -5.18 -2.74
CA TYR A 87 -3.18 -4.93 -1.99
C TYR A 87 -2.60 -3.58 -2.38
N ILE A 88 -2.12 -2.83 -1.37
CA ILE A 88 -1.65 -1.47 -1.50
C ILE A 88 -0.31 -1.37 -0.80
N ALA A 89 0.73 -1.00 -1.54
CA ALA A 89 2.06 -0.74 -1.01
C ALA A 89 2.21 0.75 -0.69
N THR A 90 2.49 1.09 0.56
CA THR A 90 2.71 2.45 1.04
C THR A 90 4.13 2.64 1.52
N GLY A 91 4.73 3.78 1.20
CA GLY A 91 6.03 4.16 1.73
C GLY A 91 5.95 4.76 3.14
N ASP A 92 7.10 5.00 3.75
CA ASP A 92 7.21 5.57 5.09
C ASP A 92 7.02 7.09 5.14
N SER A 93 6.80 7.74 3.98
CA SER A 93 6.59 9.19 3.84
C SER A 93 7.73 10.02 4.42
N ASP A 94 8.98 9.62 4.20
CA ASP A 94 10.20 10.21 4.77
C ASP A 94 10.29 10.14 6.32
N ASN A 95 9.45 9.34 6.96
CA ASN A 95 9.47 9.13 8.40
C ASN A 95 9.58 7.64 8.76
N PRO A 96 10.79 7.09 8.91
CA PRO A 96 11.00 5.68 9.18
C PRO A 96 10.25 5.13 10.38
N SER A 97 9.97 5.96 11.40
CA SER A 97 9.25 5.51 12.60
C SER A 97 7.82 5.08 12.30
N LEU A 98 7.19 5.66 11.26
CA LEU A 98 5.83 5.30 10.85
C LEU A 98 5.75 3.86 10.33
N ALA A 99 6.86 3.31 9.80
CA ALA A 99 6.87 1.93 9.32
C ALA A 99 6.61 0.91 10.44
N GLN A 100 7.01 1.21 11.67
CA GLN A 100 6.78 0.37 12.86
C GLN A 100 5.50 0.74 13.62
N ASP A 101 4.91 1.90 13.37
CA ASP A 101 3.68 2.35 14.02
C ASP A 101 2.46 1.67 13.37
N LEU A 102 1.83 0.74 14.08
CA LEU A 102 0.65 0.04 13.61
C LEU A 102 -0.64 0.91 13.63
N THR A 103 -0.57 2.12 14.17
CA THR A 103 -1.67 3.11 14.08
C THR A 103 -1.60 3.96 12.82
N SER A 104 -0.50 3.85 12.05
CA SER A 104 -0.26 4.52 10.78
C SER A 104 -0.41 3.57 9.60
N LEU A 105 -0.83 4.11 8.44
CA LEU A 105 -0.90 3.40 7.17
C LEU A 105 0.39 3.54 6.34
N ALA A 106 1.40 4.29 6.81
CA ALA A 106 2.68 4.48 6.12
C ALA A 106 3.65 3.31 6.37
N GLY A 107 4.47 2.95 5.38
CA GLY A 107 5.44 1.87 5.47
C GLY A 107 4.83 0.49 5.63
N LYS A 108 3.80 0.19 4.86
CA LYS A 108 2.96 -1.01 4.96
C LYS A 108 2.70 -1.67 3.60
N ILE A 109 2.36 -2.94 3.64
CA ILE A 109 1.49 -3.53 2.64
C ILE A 109 0.11 -3.64 3.29
N LEU A 110 -0.89 -3.01 2.69
CA LEU A 110 -2.28 -3.03 3.15
C LEU A 110 -3.09 -4.01 2.31
N ARG A 111 -4.20 -4.54 2.86
CA ARG A 111 -5.11 -5.45 2.15
C ARG A 111 -6.55 -5.14 2.54
N ILE A 112 -7.38 -4.85 1.53
CA ILE A 112 -8.78 -4.47 1.67
C ILE A 112 -9.64 -5.14 0.59
N THR A 113 -10.96 -5.10 0.75
CA THR A 113 -11.89 -5.50 -0.32
C THR A 113 -11.89 -4.47 -1.45
N ASP A 114 -12.52 -4.79 -2.56
CA ASP A 114 -12.77 -3.88 -3.69
C ASP A 114 -13.66 -2.68 -3.32
N ASP A 115 -14.37 -2.76 -2.21
CA ASP A 115 -15.20 -1.69 -1.65
C ASP A 115 -14.57 -0.92 -0.47
N GLY A 116 -13.36 -1.32 -0.03
CA GLY A 116 -12.61 -0.68 1.06
C GLY A 116 -12.88 -1.27 2.45
N GLU A 117 -13.58 -2.40 2.53
CA GLU A 117 -13.83 -3.09 3.79
C GLU A 117 -12.63 -3.94 4.21
N ILE A 118 -12.55 -4.26 5.50
CA ILE A 118 -11.46 -5.06 6.07
C ILE A 118 -11.77 -6.56 5.90
N PRO A 119 -10.91 -7.34 5.22
CA PRO A 119 -11.04 -8.79 5.17
C PRO A 119 -10.98 -9.41 6.57
N SER A 120 -11.92 -10.29 6.88
CA SER A 120 -12.05 -10.89 8.23
C SER A 120 -10.84 -11.73 8.66
N ASP A 121 -10.00 -12.10 7.71
CA ASP A 121 -8.77 -12.85 7.92
C ASP A 121 -7.50 -11.98 7.90
N ASN A 122 -7.59 -10.63 7.89
CA ASN A 122 -6.43 -9.77 8.06
C ASN A 122 -5.75 -10.01 9.42
N PRO A 123 -4.41 -9.76 9.55
CA PRO A 123 -3.66 -10.09 10.78
C PRO A 123 -4.19 -9.41 12.04
N TYR A 124 -4.71 -8.19 11.89
CA TYR A 124 -5.09 -7.32 13.01
C TYR A 124 -6.60 -7.14 13.13
N VAL A 125 -7.39 -8.15 12.72
CA VAL A 125 -8.85 -8.11 12.85
C VAL A 125 -9.29 -8.64 14.22
N SER A 126 -10.21 -7.94 14.85
CA SER A 126 -11.12 -8.44 15.90
C SER A 126 -10.49 -9.04 17.16
N ASN A 127 -9.55 -8.35 17.80
CA ASN A 127 -9.28 -8.61 19.21
C ASN A 127 -9.33 -7.32 20.04
N ALA A 128 -9.54 -7.46 21.35
CA ALA A 128 -9.65 -6.31 22.26
C ALA A 128 -8.39 -5.44 22.25
N TYR A 129 -7.21 -6.02 22.10
CA TYR A 129 -5.93 -5.31 22.02
C TYR A 129 -5.85 -4.38 20.82
N VAL A 130 -6.27 -4.84 19.62
CA VAL A 130 -6.30 -4.06 18.39
C VAL A 130 -7.20 -2.84 18.55
N ASN A 131 -8.42 -3.05 19.06
CA ASN A 131 -9.41 -1.98 19.25
C ASN A 131 -8.95 -0.93 20.29
N THR A 132 -8.32 -1.38 21.38
CA THR A 132 -7.85 -0.48 22.44
C THR A 132 -6.66 0.38 21.99
N ASN A 133 -5.82 -0.13 21.09
CA ASN A 133 -4.60 0.57 20.64
C ASN A 133 -4.76 1.23 19.27
N ASN A 134 -5.96 1.30 18.71
CA ASN A 134 -6.27 1.92 17.40
C ASN A 134 -5.42 1.37 16.25
N ILE A 135 -5.05 0.09 16.29
CA ILE A 135 -4.28 -0.56 15.25
C ILE A 135 -5.09 -0.61 13.95
N LYS A 136 -4.46 -0.23 12.86
CA LYS A 136 -5.05 -0.25 11.52
C LYS A 136 -5.27 -1.68 11.04
N GLN A 137 -6.52 -2.05 10.82
CA GLN A 137 -6.90 -3.41 10.45
C GLN A 137 -6.67 -3.71 8.96
N GLU A 138 -6.41 -2.68 8.17
CA GLU A 138 -5.99 -2.74 6.77
C GLU A 138 -4.61 -3.39 6.60
N ILE A 139 -3.76 -3.34 7.64
CA ILE A 139 -2.36 -3.77 7.59
C ILE A 139 -2.27 -5.28 7.34
N TYR A 140 -1.56 -5.66 6.26
CA TYR A 140 -1.18 -7.03 5.94
C TYR A 140 0.24 -7.35 6.38
N SER A 141 1.20 -6.44 6.14
CA SER A 141 2.57 -6.46 6.66
C SER A 141 3.08 -5.05 6.93
N TYR A 142 4.16 -4.90 7.68
CA TYR A 142 4.67 -3.59 8.12
C TYR A 142 6.21 -3.58 8.20
N GLY A 143 6.79 -2.41 8.52
CA GLY A 143 8.24 -2.26 8.56
C GLY A 143 8.86 -2.13 7.17
N HIS A 144 8.13 -1.50 6.23
CA HIS A 144 8.58 -1.22 4.87
C HIS A 144 9.06 0.23 4.72
N ARG A 145 10.09 0.45 3.88
CA ARG A 145 10.56 1.78 3.55
C ARG A 145 9.79 2.40 2.38
N ASN A 146 9.94 1.83 1.19
CA ASN A 146 9.29 2.33 -0.03
C ASN A 146 9.07 1.19 -1.03
N PRO A 147 8.10 0.32 -0.80
CA PRO A 147 7.80 -0.79 -1.70
C PRO A 147 7.15 -0.28 -3.00
N GLN A 148 7.69 -0.72 -4.17
CA GLN A 148 7.33 -0.23 -5.49
C GLN A 148 6.72 -1.30 -6.40
N GLY A 149 6.92 -2.58 -6.10
CA GLY A 149 6.40 -3.69 -6.87
C GLY A 149 5.57 -4.65 -6.04
N LEU A 150 4.51 -5.20 -6.63
CA LEU A 150 3.73 -6.31 -6.09
C LEU A 150 3.49 -7.34 -7.19
N ALA A 151 3.79 -8.60 -6.91
CA ALA A 151 3.55 -9.71 -7.83
C ALA A 151 3.24 -10.99 -7.06
N TRP A 152 2.54 -11.92 -7.70
CA TRP A 152 2.27 -13.25 -7.15
C TRP A 152 2.92 -14.32 -8.00
N ASP A 153 3.54 -15.28 -7.36
CA ASP A 153 4.00 -16.48 -8.03
C ASP A 153 2.84 -17.46 -8.30
N SER A 154 3.13 -18.54 -9.02
CA SER A 154 2.14 -19.57 -9.36
C SER A 154 1.62 -20.37 -8.16
N GLN A 155 2.26 -20.23 -7.00
CA GLN A 155 1.85 -20.85 -5.75
C GLN A 155 1.00 -19.91 -4.88
N GLY A 156 0.77 -18.65 -5.35
CA GLY A 156 0.02 -17.62 -4.63
C GLY A 156 0.83 -16.86 -3.59
N ASN A 157 2.17 -17.02 -3.54
CA ASN A 157 2.99 -16.21 -2.66
C ASN A 157 3.09 -14.78 -3.20
N LEU A 158 2.92 -13.80 -2.32
CA LEU A 158 3.10 -12.39 -2.64
C LEU A 158 4.58 -12.00 -2.52
N TRP A 159 5.05 -11.28 -3.51
CA TRP A 159 6.40 -10.71 -3.57
C TRP A 159 6.32 -9.20 -3.76
N SER A 160 7.26 -8.47 -3.14
CA SER A 160 7.39 -7.03 -3.28
C SER A 160 8.84 -6.66 -3.60
N THR A 161 9.03 -5.67 -4.48
CA THR A 161 10.31 -4.97 -4.62
C THR A 161 10.29 -3.72 -3.75
N GLU A 162 11.40 -3.40 -3.10
CA GLU A 162 11.49 -2.30 -2.15
C GLU A 162 12.82 -1.57 -2.25
N HIS A 163 12.79 -0.23 -2.30
CA HIS A 163 13.99 0.59 -2.30
C HIS A 163 14.67 0.64 -0.93
N GLY A 164 15.98 0.39 -0.93
CA GLY A 164 16.86 0.64 0.20
C GLY A 164 17.22 2.13 0.37
N PRO A 165 17.93 2.51 1.47
CA PRO A 165 18.23 3.93 1.76
C PRO A 165 19.31 4.53 0.86
N ILE A 166 20.40 3.82 0.57
CA ILE A 166 21.52 4.24 -0.28
C ILE A 166 21.83 3.18 -1.32
N ALA A 167 21.66 1.95 -0.93
CA ALA A 167 21.82 0.70 -1.65
C ALA A 167 20.89 -0.31 -0.98
N HIS A 168 21.04 -1.60 -1.30
CA HIS A 168 20.29 -2.67 -0.67
C HIS A 168 18.79 -2.64 -1.01
N ASP A 169 18.47 -2.33 -2.28
CA ASP A 169 17.17 -2.65 -2.83
C ASP A 169 16.91 -4.15 -2.66
N LYS A 170 15.69 -4.53 -2.34
CA LYS A 170 15.39 -5.91 -1.95
C LYS A 170 14.12 -6.44 -2.60
N ILE A 171 14.07 -7.75 -2.72
CA ILE A 171 12.88 -8.50 -3.06
C ILE A 171 12.41 -9.22 -1.81
N ASN A 172 11.22 -8.89 -1.35
CA ASN A 172 10.62 -9.46 -0.15
C ASN A 172 9.56 -10.49 -0.53
N LYS A 173 9.61 -11.68 0.05
CA LYS A 173 8.44 -12.57 0.11
C LYS A 173 7.54 -12.09 1.24
N ILE A 174 6.35 -11.62 0.91
CA ILE A 174 5.44 -11.00 1.88
C ILE A 174 4.61 -12.08 2.57
N VAL A 175 4.65 -12.06 3.91
CA VAL A 175 3.82 -12.91 4.74
C VAL A 175 2.88 -12.08 5.61
N LYS A 176 1.72 -12.62 5.87
CA LYS A 176 0.67 -12.04 6.69
C LYS A 176 1.18 -11.74 8.11
N GLY A 177 1.07 -10.48 8.56
CA GLY A 177 1.55 -10.03 9.87
C GLY A 177 3.06 -9.85 9.97
N GLY A 178 3.81 -10.01 8.87
CA GLY A 178 5.26 -9.91 8.85
C GLY A 178 5.78 -8.49 9.13
N ASN A 179 6.87 -8.38 9.89
CA ASN A 179 7.65 -7.16 10.09
C ASN A 179 8.94 -7.22 9.25
N TYR A 180 9.15 -6.23 8.38
CA TYR A 180 10.30 -6.16 7.47
C TYR A 180 11.44 -5.27 7.98
N GLY A 181 11.33 -4.80 9.23
CA GLY A 181 12.42 -4.25 10.04
C GLY A 181 12.74 -2.79 9.81
N TRP A 182 12.26 -2.13 8.75
CA TRP A 182 12.48 -0.72 8.54
C TRP A 182 11.88 0.13 9.67
N GLY A 183 12.61 1.16 10.13
CA GLY A 183 12.21 2.02 11.25
C GLY A 183 12.59 1.50 12.64
N LEU A 184 13.23 0.32 12.77
CA LEU A 184 13.85 -0.10 14.02
C LEU A 184 15.18 0.63 14.24
N GLU A 185 15.61 0.76 15.50
CA GLU A 185 16.89 1.35 15.86
C GLU A 185 18.04 0.61 15.15
N GLY A 186 18.92 1.34 14.44
CA GLY A 186 19.98 0.76 13.62
C GLY A 186 19.57 0.39 12.18
N SER A 187 18.34 0.63 11.79
CA SER A 187 17.81 0.29 10.45
C SER A 187 18.33 1.18 9.31
N SER A 188 19.21 2.17 9.59
CA SER A 188 19.97 2.89 8.56
C SER A 188 21.04 2.01 7.90
N GLU A 189 21.43 0.92 8.56
CA GLU A 189 22.25 -0.14 8.04
C GLU A 189 21.38 -1.37 7.84
N PHE A 190 21.67 -2.14 6.81
CA PHE A 190 21.01 -3.36 6.44
C PHE A 190 20.57 -4.20 7.66
N ILE A 191 19.26 -4.27 7.93
CA ILE A 191 18.70 -5.26 8.85
C ILE A 191 18.19 -6.41 8.01
N GLU A 192 18.78 -7.59 8.18
CA GLU A 192 18.18 -8.84 7.73
C GLU A 192 16.73 -8.86 8.27
N PRO A 193 15.74 -9.10 7.43
CA PRO A 193 14.37 -9.13 7.91
C PRO A 193 14.20 -10.19 8.98
N TYR A 194 13.48 -9.83 10.01
CA TYR A 194 13.15 -10.70 11.16
C TYR A 194 12.37 -11.98 10.80
N LEU A 195 12.24 -12.28 9.52
CA LEU A 195 11.58 -13.47 9.02
C LEU A 195 12.63 -14.50 8.62
N SER A 196 12.65 -15.58 9.34
CA SER A 196 13.56 -16.72 9.21
C SER A 196 13.45 -17.53 7.91
N SER A 197 12.86 -17.00 6.84
CA SER A 197 12.73 -17.75 5.60
C SER A 197 12.62 -16.87 4.35
N GLY A 198 13.69 -16.80 3.60
CA GLY A 198 13.60 -16.61 2.16
C GLY A 198 13.60 -15.19 1.64
N ILE A 199 14.40 -14.29 2.21
CA ILE A 199 14.65 -12.99 1.62
C ILE A 199 16.03 -12.98 1.00
N GLU A 200 16.09 -12.71 -0.29
CA GLU A 200 17.35 -12.44 -0.97
C GLU A 200 17.53 -10.92 -1.08
N THR A 201 18.70 -10.46 -0.66
CA THR A 201 19.13 -9.05 -0.78
C THR A 201 20.22 -8.97 -1.84
N TRP A 202 20.12 -7.95 -2.69
CA TRP A 202 21.06 -7.67 -3.78
C TRP A 202 21.86 -6.40 -3.52
#